data_9f718fa4fed3d19b220ca49214284718
#
_entry.id   9f718fa4fed3d19b220ca49214284718
#
_cell.length_a   1.000
_cell.length_b   1.000
_cell.length_c   1.000
_cell.angle_alpha   90.00
_cell.angle_beta   90.00
_cell.angle_gamma   90.00
#
_symmetry.space_group_name_H-M   'P 1'
#
loop_
_entity.id
_entity.type
_entity.pdbx_description
1 polymer ?
#
loop_
_entity_poly.entity_id
_entity_poly.type
_entity_poly.pdbx_seq_one_letter_code
_entity_poly.pdbx_strand_id
1 'polypeptide(L)'
;MKYKYYKILFTALLSLLSSIITYAEDCKVSKDSSRLTVAGGSLTEIVYLLGQEKKLTAVDITSNYPDEAKELPSIGYVRALSAEGVLSLSPTLILGENDMGPPAVIEQLDRVGIQIKIIPEENTARGIINKVECVANILNVKNEIKSVVIRDLVSIKQDLDKLKNIENPKRVMFILGMESGSPTVGGIGTSADGLIKMIGAINVMDSFEGWKPVSTEAIIEAKPDFILISNRGLSSYKTVENLAKQPSLM
;
A
#
# COMPACT_ATOMS: atom_id res chain seq x y z
N MET A 1 3.91 -8.90 47.14
CA MET A 1 3.17 -9.17 45.91
C MET A 1 2.76 -7.93 45.14
N LYS A 2 2.38 -6.82 45.74
CA LYS A 2 1.97 -5.52 45.06
C LYS A 2 3.09 -4.87 44.22
N TYR A 3 4.35 -4.94 44.61
CA TYR A 3 5.50 -4.33 43.90
C TYR A 3 5.81 -4.97 42.53
N LYS A 4 5.42 -6.23 42.30
CA LYS A 4 5.68 -6.94 41.03
C LYS A 4 4.73 -6.49 39.92
N TYR A 5 3.49 -6.11 40.27
CA TYR A 5 2.50 -5.61 39.31
C TYR A 5 2.81 -4.18 38.83
N TYR A 6 3.36 -3.33 39.70
CA TYR A 6 3.75 -1.97 39.28
C TYR A 6 4.90 -1.95 38.29
N LYS A 7 5.88 -2.88 38.41
CA LYS A 7 6.96 -3.00 37.41
C LYS A 7 6.45 -3.49 36.07
N ILE A 8 5.52 -4.42 36.03
CA ILE A 8 4.93 -4.94 34.76
C ILE A 8 4.08 -3.88 34.09
N LEU A 9 3.27 -3.11 34.84
CA LEU A 9 2.50 -2.00 34.28
C LEU A 9 3.40 -0.88 33.73
N PHE A 10 4.50 -0.56 34.41
CA PHE A 10 5.40 0.50 33.97
C PHE A 10 6.20 0.11 32.73
N THR A 11 6.60 -1.16 32.59
CA THR A 11 7.27 -1.65 31.39
C THR A 11 6.31 -1.75 30.18
N ALA A 12 5.05 -2.14 30.38
CA ALA A 12 4.04 -2.17 29.33
C ALA A 12 3.68 -0.77 28.85
N LEU A 13 3.62 0.24 29.73
CA LEU A 13 3.36 1.64 29.37
C LEU A 13 4.53 2.25 28.61
N LEU A 14 5.77 1.89 28.92
CA LEU A 14 6.98 2.37 28.25
C LEU A 14 7.11 1.81 26.82
N SER A 15 6.67 0.57 26.58
CA SER A 15 6.70 -0.06 25.25
C SER A 15 5.64 0.52 24.30
N LEU A 16 4.50 0.96 24.81
CA LEU A 16 3.46 1.66 24.05
C LEU A 16 3.91 3.06 23.62
N LEU A 17 4.66 3.77 24.48
CA LEU A 17 5.21 5.10 24.14
C LEU A 17 6.30 5.04 23.06
N SER A 18 7.12 3.97 23.02
CA SER A 18 8.16 3.82 22.00
C SER A 18 7.61 3.64 20.60
N SER A 19 6.49 2.94 20.43
CA SER A 19 5.83 2.75 19.12
C SER A 19 5.24 4.05 18.54
N ILE A 20 4.72 4.92 19.39
CA ILE A 20 4.18 6.23 18.99
C ILE A 20 5.29 7.19 18.57
N ILE A 21 6.43 7.14 19.24
CA ILE A 21 7.58 8.01 18.96
C ILE A 21 8.19 7.66 17.58
N THR A 22 8.29 6.38 17.23
CA THR A 22 8.85 5.93 15.94
C THR A 22 8.01 6.41 14.78
N TYR A 23 6.68 6.26 14.85
CA TYR A 23 5.76 6.75 13.82
C TYR A 23 5.85 8.27 13.60
N ALA A 24 5.99 9.06 14.68
CA ALA A 24 6.11 10.52 14.60
C ALA A 24 7.43 10.98 13.97
N GLU A 25 8.50 10.18 14.07
CA GLU A 25 9.81 10.51 13.50
C GLU A 25 9.86 10.27 11.98
N ASP A 26 9.25 9.23 11.50
CA ASP A 26 9.23 8.87 10.08
C ASP A 26 8.45 9.89 9.24
N CYS A 27 7.42 10.52 9.80
CA CYS A 27 6.57 11.50 9.11
C CYS A 27 7.01 12.98 9.32
N LYS A 28 8.24 13.22 9.80
CA LYS A 28 8.80 14.58 9.88
C LYS A 28 9.14 15.13 8.49
N VAL A 29 9.04 16.44 8.36
CA VAL A 29 9.42 17.19 7.13
C VAL A 29 10.81 16.73 6.67
N SER A 30 10.95 16.45 5.38
CA SER A 30 12.23 16.11 4.76
C SER A 30 13.14 17.34 4.71
N LYS A 31 14.45 17.08 4.69
CA LYS A 31 15.46 18.15 4.56
C LYS A 31 15.36 18.82 3.18
N ASP A 32 15.19 18.01 2.15
CA ASP A 32 15.03 18.43 0.77
C ASP A 32 14.14 17.43 0.02
N SER A 33 13.05 17.90 -0.58
CA SER A 33 12.15 17.12 -1.41
C SER A 33 12.07 17.62 -2.85
N SER A 34 13.07 18.40 -3.28
CA SER A 34 13.05 19.00 -4.63
C SER A 34 13.22 17.98 -5.75
N ARG A 35 13.88 16.86 -5.48
CA ARG A 35 14.09 15.74 -6.41
C ARG A 35 13.62 14.46 -5.77
N LEU A 36 12.30 14.23 -5.88
CA LEU A 36 11.62 13.12 -5.23
C LEU A 36 11.62 11.89 -6.13
N THR A 37 12.08 10.77 -5.59
CA THR A 37 11.92 9.45 -6.19
C THR A 37 10.97 8.61 -5.35
N VAL A 38 10.04 7.92 -5.98
CA VAL A 38 9.01 7.14 -5.28
C VAL A 38 9.08 5.68 -5.67
N ALA A 39 9.14 4.81 -4.67
CA ALA A 39 9.09 3.36 -4.78
C ALA A 39 7.80 2.83 -4.15
N GLY A 40 6.75 2.71 -4.95
CA GLY A 40 5.42 2.27 -4.56
C GLY A 40 4.30 3.02 -5.27
N GLY A 41 3.44 2.30 -5.98
CA GLY A 41 2.37 2.90 -6.78
C GLY A 41 1.41 3.76 -5.96
N SER A 42 1.04 3.30 -4.76
CA SER A 42 0.13 4.05 -3.89
C SER A 42 0.74 5.38 -3.40
N LEU A 43 2.06 5.43 -3.17
CA LEU A 43 2.75 6.66 -2.80
C LEU A 43 2.81 7.63 -3.97
N THR A 44 3.00 7.15 -5.19
CA THR A 44 2.93 7.98 -6.40
C THR A 44 1.56 8.63 -6.54
N GLU A 45 0.49 7.87 -6.38
CA GLU A 45 -0.88 8.40 -6.39
C GLU A 45 -1.10 9.48 -5.32
N ILE A 46 -0.57 9.27 -4.11
CA ILE A 46 -0.65 10.26 -3.02
C ILE A 46 0.11 11.54 -3.37
N VAL A 47 1.27 11.46 -4.00
CA VAL A 47 2.04 12.64 -4.44
C VAL A 47 1.23 13.47 -5.44
N TYR A 48 0.58 12.84 -6.42
CA TYR A 48 -0.33 13.50 -7.36
C TYR A 48 -1.56 14.08 -6.66
N LEU A 49 -2.20 13.32 -5.76
CA LEU A 49 -3.36 13.77 -4.98
C LEU A 49 -3.04 15.04 -4.16
N LEU A 50 -1.82 15.16 -3.68
CA LEU A 50 -1.34 16.33 -2.92
C LEU A 50 -0.83 17.48 -3.79
N GLY A 51 -0.89 17.37 -5.13
CA GLY A 51 -0.37 18.37 -6.07
C GLY A 51 1.13 18.58 -6.00
N GLN A 52 1.89 17.52 -5.69
CA GLN A 52 3.36 17.56 -5.55
C GLN A 52 4.10 16.86 -6.70
N GLU A 53 3.41 16.50 -7.77
CA GLU A 53 3.94 15.77 -8.93
C GLU A 53 5.16 16.44 -9.57
N LYS A 54 5.26 17.76 -9.51
CA LYS A 54 6.41 18.52 -10.05
C LYS A 54 7.74 18.23 -9.34
N LYS A 55 7.69 17.63 -8.16
CA LYS A 55 8.88 17.17 -7.42
C LYS A 55 9.37 15.81 -7.89
N LEU A 56 8.52 15.03 -8.56
CA LEU A 56 8.85 13.68 -9.02
C LEU A 56 9.95 13.72 -10.07
N THR A 57 11.00 12.96 -9.85
CA THR A 57 12.10 12.74 -10.81
C THR A 57 12.09 11.31 -11.36
N ALA A 58 11.55 10.37 -10.61
CA ALA A 58 11.43 8.99 -11.02
C ALA A 58 10.42 8.23 -10.13
N VAL A 59 9.91 7.13 -10.66
CA VAL A 59 8.98 6.23 -9.98
C VAL A 59 9.34 4.77 -10.25
N ASP A 60 8.81 3.84 -9.47
CA ASP A 60 8.96 2.41 -9.74
C ASP A 60 7.93 1.91 -10.78
N ILE A 61 8.13 0.70 -11.33
CA ILE A 61 7.27 0.12 -12.36
C ILE A 61 5.82 -0.18 -11.90
N THR A 62 5.53 -0.09 -10.61
CA THR A 62 4.16 -0.28 -10.09
C THR A 62 3.35 1.02 -10.13
N SER A 63 3.99 2.14 -10.38
CA SER A 63 3.41 3.49 -10.47
C SER A 63 2.70 3.70 -11.81
N ASN A 64 1.54 3.08 -11.97
CA ASN A 64 0.79 3.03 -13.23
C ASN A 64 -0.38 4.04 -13.29
N TYR A 65 -0.60 4.81 -12.24
CA TYR A 65 -1.65 5.82 -12.14
C TYR A 65 -1.13 7.05 -11.37
N PRO A 66 -1.53 8.26 -11.79
CA PRO A 66 -2.21 8.55 -13.06
C PRO A 66 -1.32 8.25 -14.29
N ASP A 67 -1.87 8.36 -15.50
CA ASP A 67 -1.15 7.98 -16.72
C ASP A 67 0.15 8.79 -16.91
N GLU A 68 0.18 10.02 -16.46
CA GLU A 68 1.36 10.90 -16.49
C GLU A 68 2.55 10.32 -15.69
N ALA A 69 2.29 9.50 -14.69
CA ALA A 69 3.37 8.86 -13.92
C ALA A 69 4.19 7.88 -14.77
N LYS A 70 3.60 7.30 -15.82
CA LYS A 70 4.27 6.37 -16.74
C LYS A 70 5.33 7.03 -17.62
N GLU A 71 5.26 8.36 -17.77
CA GLU A 71 6.21 9.15 -18.55
C GLU A 71 7.50 9.45 -17.75
N LEU A 72 7.49 9.23 -16.43
CA LEU A 72 8.64 9.46 -15.58
C LEU A 72 9.70 8.35 -15.73
N PRO A 73 11.00 8.66 -15.55
CA PRO A 73 12.04 7.67 -15.46
C PRO A 73 11.73 6.58 -14.44
N SER A 74 12.03 5.32 -14.76
CA SER A 74 11.77 4.19 -13.88
C SER A 74 13.02 3.81 -13.09
N ILE A 75 12.84 3.54 -11.78
CA ILE A 75 13.86 2.94 -10.91
C ILE A 75 13.79 1.40 -10.85
N GLY A 76 12.98 0.77 -11.70
CA GLY A 76 12.74 -0.68 -11.67
C GLY A 76 11.64 -1.10 -10.72
N TYR A 77 11.69 -2.34 -10.26
CA TYR A 77 10.67 -2.89 -9.36
C TYR A 77 10.99 -2.57 -7.89
N VAL A 78 9.99 -2.09 -7.15
CA VAL A 78 10.15 -1.65 -5.75
C VAL A 78 10.92 -2.63 -4.85
N ARG A 79 10.76 -3.96 -5.03
CA ARG A 79 11.46 -5.00 -4.27
C ARG A 79 12.81 -5.42 -4.85
N ALA A 80 13.20 -4.90 -6.00
CA ALA A 80 14.42 -5.27 -6.72
C ALA A 80 15.12 -4.02 -7.30
N LEU A 81 15.28 -2.99 -6.46
CA LEU A 81 15.95 -1.74 -6.84
C LEU A 81 17.45 -1.97 -7.10
N SER A 82 18.03 -1.13 -7.95
CA SER A 82 19.46 -1.00 -8.17
C SER A 82 19.96 0.32 -7.61
N ALA A 83 20.98 0.27 -6.75
CA ALA A 83 21.56 1.50 -6.21
C ALA A 83 22.09 2.42 -7.31
N GLU A 84 22.77 1.87 -8.33
CA GLU A 84 23.28 2.62 -9.48
C GLU A 84 22.13 3.29 -10.26
N GLY A 85 21.04 2.52 -10.54
CA GLY A 85 19.87 3.06 -11.23
C GLY A 85 19.22 4.21 -10.48
N VAL A 86 19.08 4.10 -9.17
CA VAL A 86 18.52 5.17 -8.33
C VAL A 86 19.47 6.38 -8.27
N LEU A 87 20.78 6.15 -8.06
CA LEU A 87 21.78 7.23 -7.95
C LEU A 87 21.96 8.02 -9.23
N SER A 88 21.81 7.38 -10.40
CA SER A 88 21.90 8.06 -11.70
C SER A 88 20.88 9.20 -11.87
N LEU A 89 19.77 9.12 -11.12
CA LEU A 89 18.69 10.10 -11.13
C LEU A 89 18.90 11.24 -10.09
N SER A 90 19.96 11.14 -9.28
CA SER A 90 20.35 12.13 -8.27
C SER A 90 19.19 12.59 -7.38
N PRO A 91 18.45 11.68 -6.70
CA PRO A 91 17.36 12.06 -5.82
C PRO A 91 17.87 12.74 -4.57
N THR A 92 17.08 13.68 -4.02
CA THR A 92 17.31 14.26 -2.68
C THR A 92 16.49 13.52 -1.61
N LEU A 93 15.37 12.93 -2.02
CA LEU A 93 14.48 12.16 -1.16
C LEU A 93 13.94 10.94 -1.90
N ILE A 94 13.92 9.81 -1.20
CA ILE A 94 13.22 8.60 -1.63
C ILE A 94 12.07 8.35 -0.66
N LEU A 95 10.85 8.22 -1.18
CA LEU A 95 9.71 7.65 -0.46
C LEU A 95 9.54 6.20 -0.89
N GLY A 96 9.41 5.30 0.07
CA GLY A 96 9.20 3.89 -0.19
C GLY A 96 8.17 3.26 0.73
N GLU A 97 7.63 2.12 0.31
CA GLU A 97 6.78 1.25 1.11
C GLU A 97 7.63 0.27 1.92
N ASN A 98 7.02 -0.43 2.89
CA ASN A 98 7.73 -1.34 3.80
C ASN A 98 8.46 -2.49 3.08
N ASP A 99 8.06 -2.82 1.86
CA ASP A 99 8.64 -3.88 1.04
C ASP A 99 9.68 -3.38 0.03
N MET A 100 10.05 -2.08 0.10
CA MET A 100 11.10 -1.51 -0.74
C MET A 100 12.45 -2.19 -0.44
N GLY A 101 13.12 -2.63 -1.49
CA GLY A 101 14.38 -3.37 -1.32
C GLY A 101 15.16 -3.65 -2.60
N PRO A 102 16.20 -4.45 -2.51
CA PRO A 102 16.69 -5.22 -1.34
C PRO A 102 17.26 -4.36 -0.21
N PRO A 103 17.25 -4.83 1.04
CA PRO A 103 17.76 -4.07 2.19
C PRO A 103 19.19 -3.56 2.00
N ALA A 104 20.08 -4.35 1.41
CA ALA A 104 21.47 -3.95 1.11
C ALA A 104 21.55 -2.73 0.17
N VAL A 105 20.59 -2.58 -0.77
CA VAL A 105 20.51 -1.41 -1.65
C VAL A 105 20.05 -0.18 -0.86
N ILE A 106 19.07 -0.35 0.01
CA ILE A 106 18.57 0.73 0.87
C ILE A 106 19.69 1.26 1.78
N GLU A 107 20.45 0.37 2.43
CA GLU A 107 21.62 0.73 3.23
C GLU A 107 22.72 1.43 2.41
N GLN A 108 22.91 1.03 1.16
CA GLN A 108 23.89 1.66 0.27
C GLN A 108 23.48 3.10 -0.08
N LEU A 109 22.20 3.31 -0.38
CA LEU A 109 21.65 4.64 -0.69
C LEU A 109 21.70 5.58 0.53
N ASP A 110 21.39 5.07 1.73
CA ASP A 110 21.47 5.83 2.97
C ASP A 110 22.91 6.26 3.27
N ARG A 111 23.91 5.35 3.10
CA ARG A 111 25.33 5.65 3.31
C ARG A 111 25.90 6.75 2.43
N VAL A 112 25.34 6.98 1.25
CA VAL A 112 25.74 8.09 0.38
C VAL A 112 24.97 9.39 0.67
N GLY A 113 24.14 9.38 1.72
CA GLY A 113 23.49 10.57 2.25
C GLY A 113 22.16 10.95 1.60
N ILE A 114 21.55 10.05 0.82
CA ILE A 114 20.20 10.24 0.32
C ILE A 114 19.20 10.04 1.47
N GLN A 115 18.30 10.99 1.65
CA GLN A 115 17.25 10.83 2.65
C GLN A 115 16.23 9.80 2.18
N ILE A 116 16.02 8.76 2.98
CA ILE A 116 15.04 7.70 2.71
C ILE A 116 13.95 7.77 3.78
N LYS A 117 12.69 7.71 3.36
CA LYS A 117 11.52 7.65 4.23
C LYS A 117 10.69 6.43 3.85
N ILE A 118 10.59 5.48 4.76
CA ILE A 118 9.69 4.33 4.65
C ILE A 118 8.35 4.73 5.25
N ILE A 119 7.31 4.68 4.44
CA ILE A 119 5.98 5.11 4.85
C ILE A 119 5.22 3.90 5.39
N PRO A 120 4.76 3.95 6.65
CA PRO A 120 3.98 2.87 7.24
C PRO A 120 2.70 2.61 6.43
N GLU A 121 2.37 1.34 6.25
CA GLU A 121 1.20 0.91 5.53
C GLU A 121 0.25 0.12 6.43
N GLU A 122 -1.00 0.54 6.45
CA GLU A 122 -2.10 -0.13 7.11
C GLU A 122 -3.28 -0.18 6.14
N ASN A 123 -3.73 -1.40 5.80
CA ASN A 123 -4.77 -1.65 4.80
C ASN A 123 -6.18 -1.37 5.35
N THR A 124 -6.39 -0.17 5.92
CA THR A 124 -7.66 0.34 6.46
C THR A 124 -7.92 1.75 5.97
N ALA A 125 -9.17 2.18 5.98
CA ALA A 125 -9.52 3.55 5.61
C ALA A 125 -8.84 4.60 6.52
N ARG A 126 -8.60 4.29 7.80
CA ARG A 126 -7.82 5.15 8.70
C ARG A 126 -6.33 5.13 8.33
N GLY A 127 -5.78 3.96 8.02
CA GLY A 127 -4.39 3.81 7.59
C GLY A 127 -4.09 4.59 6.32
N ILE A 128 -5.01 4.59 5.35
CA ILE A 128 -4.89 5.41 4.13
C ILE A 128 -4.82 6.90 4.47
N ILE A 129 -5.69 7.40 5.35
CA ILE A 129 -5.66 8.80 5.80
C ILE A 129 -4.32 9.12 6.46
N ASN A 130 -3.85 8.27 7.38
CA ASN A 130 -2.57 8.44 8.07
C ASN A 130 -1.39 8.44 7.09
N LYS A 131 -1.41 7.57 6.07
CA LYS A 131 -0.41 7.51 5.01
C LYS A 131 -0.35 8.82 4.22
N VAL A 132 -1.51 9.36 3.83
CA VAL A 132 -1.61 10.66 3.12
C VAL A 132 -1.12 11.80 4.00
N GLU A 133 -1.50 11.85 5.28
CA GLU A 133 -1.01 12.87 6.22
C GLU A 133 0.51 12.81 6.41
N CYS A 134 1.07 11.60 6.50
CA CYS A 134 2.50 11.36 6.62
C CYS A 134 3.25 11.92 5.40
N VAL A 135 2.85 11.54 4.19
CA VAL A 135 3.45 12.04 2.95
C VAL A 135 3.30 13.56 2.84
N ALA A 136 2.12 14.12 3.16
CA ALA A 136 1.89 15.56 3.15
C ALA A 136 2.84 16.30 4.11
N ASN A 137 3.10 15.74 5.30
CA ASN A 137 4.04 16.32 6.26
C ASN A 137 5.49 16.24 5.74
N ILE A 138 5.93 15.08 5.24
CA ILE A 138 7.28 14.90 4.70
C ILE A 138 7.57 15.89 3.56
N LEU A 139 6.61 16.08 2.65
CA LEU A 139 6.72 16.96 1.49
C LEU A 139 6.45 18.43 1.81
N ASN A 140 6.16 18.76 3.06
CA ASN A 140 5.80 20.10 3.54
C ASN A 140 4.68 20.75 2.71
N VAL A 141 3.60 19.96 2.49
CA VAL A 141 2.43 20.43 1.73
C VAL A 141 1.71 21.53 2.50
N LYS A 142 1.28 22.59 1.79
CA LYS A 142 0.53 23.70 2.37
C LYS A 142 -0.73 23.21 3.10
N ASN A 143 -1.00 23.78 4.27
CA ASN A 143 -2.13 23.35 5.12
C ASN A 143 -3.48 23.44 4.40
N GLU A 144 -3.66 24.40 3.50
CA GLU A 144 -4.89 24.57 2.73
C GLU A 144 -5.17 23.33 1.87
N ILE A 145 -4.15 22.84 1.13
CA ILE A 145 -4.26 21.64 0.28
C ILE A 145 -4.48 20.41 1.17
N LYS A 146 -3.61 20.23 2.18
CA LYS A 146 -3.69 19.08 3.09
C LYS A 146 -5.06 18.99 3.75
N SER A 147 -5.61 20.10 4.25
CA SER A 147 -6.91 20.10 4.94
C SER A 147 -8.06 19.71 4.03
N VAL A 148 -8.05 20.12 2.75
CA VAL A 148 -9.07 19.72 1.77
C VAL A 148 -9.01 18.23 1.52
N VAL A 149 -7.82 17.71 1.19
CA VAL A 149 -7.62 16.29 0.88
C VAL A 149 -8.02 15.40 2.07
N ILE A 150 -7.56 15.74 3.28
CA ILE A 150 -7.87 14.95 4.47
C ILE A 150 -9.37 14.99 4.80
N ARG A 151 -10.03 16.13 4.69
CA ARG A 151 -11.47 16.25 4.90
C ARG A 151 -12.24 15.34 3.93
N ASP A 152 -11.87 15.32 2.66
CA ASP A 152 -12.54 14.52 1.65
C ASP A 152 -12.34 13.02 1.91
N LEU A 153 -11.13 12.60 2.30
CA LEU A 153 -10.85 11.22 2.71
C LEU A 153 -11.61 10.81 3.99
N VAL A 154 -11.75 11.72 4.95
CA VAL A 154 -12.55 11.48 6.17
C VAL A 154 -14.04 11.31 5.82
N SER A 155 -14.56 12.09 4.87
CA SER A 155 -15.93 11.92 4.38
C SER A 155 -16.13 10.54 3.74
N ILE A 156 -15.23 10.12 2.85
CA ILE A 156 -15.26 8.79 2.23
C ILE A 156 -15.18 7.69 3.31
N LYS A 157 -14.30 7.84 4.30
CA LYS A 157 -14.22 6.90 5.43
C LYS A 157 -15.55 6.79 6.18
N GLN A 158 -16.24 7.91 6.42
CA GLN A 158 -17.55 7.90 7.10
C GLN A 158 -18.60 7.13 6.28
N ASP A 159 -18.57 7.23 4.96
CA ASP A 159 -19.44 6.45 4.08
C ASP A 159 -19.09 4.95 4.11
N LEU A 160 -17.80 4.60 4.07
CA LEU A 160 -17.34 3.22 4.23
C LEU A 160 -17.72 2.63 5.61
N ASP A 161 -17.67 3.42 6.68
CA ASP A 161 -18.05 2.95 8.03
C ASP A 161 -19.54 2.54 8.10
N LYS A 162 -20.41 3.11 7.27
CA LYS A 162 -21.82 2.71 7.17
C LYS A 162 -21.99 1.29 6.59
N LEU A 163 -21.03 0.84 5.79
CA LEU A 163 -21.05 -0.47 5.16
C LEU A 163 -20.64 -1.61 6.10
N LYS A 164 -20.01 -1.31 7.24
CA LYS A 164 -19.49 -2.34 8.17
C LYS A 164 -20.58 -3.20 8.84
N ASN A 165 -21.82 -2.73 8.87
CA ASN A 165 -22.94 -3.40 9.54
C ASN A 165 -23.99 -3.89 8.54
N ILE A 166 -23.59 -4.26 7.33
CA ILE A 166 -24.49 -4.81 6.32
C ILE A 166 -24.97 -6.20 6.78
N GLU A 167 -26.27 -6.39 6.82
CA GLU A 167 -26.87 -7.71 6.97
C GLU A 167 -26.55 -8.56 5.72
N ASN A 168 -26.03 -9.78 5.90
CA ASN A 168 -25.61 -10.68 4.82
C ASN A 168 -24.48 -10.09 3.93
N PRO A 169 -23.28 -9.86 4.49
CA PRO A 169 -22.14 -9.34 3.74
C PRO A 169 -21.78 -10.29 2.59
N LYS A 170 -21.43 -9.72 1.44
CA LYS A 170 -21.06 -10.50 0.26
C LYS A 170 -19.70 -11.16 0.43
N ARG A 171 -19.58 -12.35 -0.10
CA ARG A 171 -18.36 -13.15 -0.13
C ARG A 171 -17.56 -12.77 -1.37
N VAL A 172 -16.37 -12.24 -1.19
CA VAL A 172 -15.56 -11.67 -2.27
C VAL A 172 -14.18 -12.31 -2.32
N MET A 173 -13.72 -12.59 -3.52
CA MET A 173 -12.34 -13.00 -3.81
C MET A 173 -11.69 -11.93 -4.69
N PHE A 174 -10.41 -11.65 -4.48
CA PHE A 174 -9.63 -10.76 -5.34
C PHE A 174 -8.52 -11.53 -6.07
N ILE A 175 -8.50 -11.42 -7.40
CA ILE A 175 -7.46 -11.99 -8.26
C ILE A 175 -6.48 -10.88 -8.66
N LEU A 176 -5.21 -11.03 -8.30
CA LEU A 176 -4.13 -10.13 -8.71
C LEU A 176 -3.69 -10.41 -10.16
N GLY A 177 -3.56 -11.68 -10.51
CA GLY A 177 -3.10 -12.14 -11.81
C GLY A 177 -3.07 -13.65 -11.92
N MET A 178 -2.52 -14.14 -13.04
CA MET A 178 -2.31 -15.57 -13.27
C MET A 178 -0.81 -15.88 -13.23
N GLU A 179 -0.44 -16.87 -12.43
CA GLU A 179 0.91 -17.38 -12.38
C GLU A 179 0.91 -18.88 -12.69
N SER A 180 1.62 -19.29 -13.74
CA SER A 180 1.75 -20.71 -14.13
C SER A 180 0.41 -21.44 -14.26
N GLY A 181 -0.64 -20.74 -14.72
CA GLY A 181 -1.98 -21.31 -14.95
C GLY A 181 -2.91 -21.28 -13.73
N SER A 182 -2.44 -20.84 -12.57
CA SER A 182 -3.25 -20.68 -11.36
C SER A 182 -3.45 -19.19 -11.02
N PRO A 183 -4.65 -18.77 -10.58
CA PRO A 183 -4.88 -17.42 -10.13
C PRO A 183 -4.15 -17.15 -8.80
N THR A 184 -3.40 -16.05 -8.75
CA THR A 184 -2.84 -15.51 -7.51
C THR A 184 -3.87 -14.63 -6.85
N VAL A 185 -4.28 -14.97 -5.63
CA VAL A 185 -5.35 -14.30 -4.89
C VAL A 185 -4.84 -13.68 -3.60
N GLY A 186 -5.58 -12.66 -3.11
CA GLY A 186 -5.23 -11.93 -1.89
C GLY A 186 -5.82 -12.59 -0.65
N GLY A 187 -4.96 -13.16 0.21
CA GLY A 187 -5.28 -13.64 1.56
C GLY A 187 -5.24 -12.52 2.60
N ILE A 188 -5.26 -12.91 3.88
CA ILE A 188 -5.23 -12.00 5.04
C ILE A 188 -4.02 -11.05 4.95
N GLY A 189 -4.21 -9.79 5.34
CA GLY A 189 -3.17 -8.77 5.43
C GLY A 189 -2.76 -8.13 4.11
N THR A 190 -3.31 -8.56 2.97
CA THR A 190 -3.09 -7.91 1.67
C THR A 190 -3.92 -6.64 1.51
N SER A 191 -3.54 -5.76 0.58
CA SER A 191 -4.35 -4.60 0.18
C SER A 191 -5.73 -5.02 -0.34
N ALA A 192 -5.84 -6.19 -0.98
CA ALA A 192 -7.11 -6.77 -1.40
C ALA A 192 -8.01 -7.13 -0.21
N ASP A 193 -7.45 -7.75 0.83
CA ASP A 193 -8.15 -8.07 2.08
C ASP A 193 -8.68 -6.80 2.75
N GLY A 194 -7.82 -5.78 2.83
CA GLY A 194 -8.19 -4.47 3.35
C GLY A 194 -9.34 -3.82 2.56
N LEU A 195 -9.24 -3.82 1.23
CA LEU A 195 -10.30 -3.30 0.35
C LEU A 195 -11.64 -4.01 0.59
N ILE A 196 -11.63 -5.35 0.58
CA ILE A 196 -12.83 -6.17 0.77
C ILE A 196 -13.46 -5.86 2.14
N LYS A 197 -12.67 -5.77 3.20
CA LYS A 197 -13.15 -5.42 4.54
C LYS A 197 -13.66 -3.98 4.64
N MET A 198 -13.02 -3.02 3.96
CA MET A 198 -13.45 -1.62 3.96
C MET A 198 -14.84 -1.43 3.35
N ILE A 199 -15.20 -2.22 2.34
CA ILE A 199 -16.55 -2.18 1.71
C ILE A 199 -17.58 -3.05 2.44
N GLY A 200 -17.26 -3.57 3.64
CA GLY A 200 -18.18 -4.39 4.43
C GLY A 200 -18.40 -5.81 3.89
N ALA A 201 -17.51 -6.31 3.04
CA ALA A 201 -17.57 -7.66 2.48
C ALA A 201 -16.67 -8.64 3.25
N ILE A 202 -16.81 -9.93 2.96
CA ILE A 202 -16.01 -11.02 3.51
C ILE A 202 -14.99 -11.46 2.46
N ASN A 203 -13.70 -11.42 2.80
CA ASN A 203 -12.68 -12.05 1.98
C ASN A 203 -12.77 -13.58 2.16
N VAL A 204 -13.06 -14.30 1.08
CA VAL A 204 -13.19 -15.77 1.14
C VAL A 204 -11.84 -16.49 1.17
N MET A 205 -10.73 -15.75 0.96
CA MET A 205 -9.37 -16.26 1.01
C MET A 205 -8.71 -15.97 2.36
N ASP A 206 -9.40 -16.26 3.46
CA ASP A 206 -9.00 -15.99 4.84
C ASP A 206 -8.26 -17.13 5.54
N SER A 207 -7.95 -18.21 4.84
CA SER A 207 -7.22 -19.37 5.38
C SER A 207 -5.70 -19.21 5.35
N PHE A 208 -5.16 -18.13 4.76
CA PHE A 208 -3.73 -17.87 4.64
C PHE A 208 -3.42 -16.37 4.61
N GLU A 209 -2.16 -16.02 4.86
CA GLU A 209 -1.64 -14.66 4.76
C GLU A 209 -0.92 -14.40 3.44
N GLY A 210 -1.00 -13.16 2.95
CA GLY A 210 -0.30 -12.68 1.77
C GLY A 210 -0.94 -13.12 0.45
N TRP A 211 -0.18 -12.96 -0.62
CA TRP A 211 -0.59 -13.32 -1.98
C TRP A 211 -0.16 -14.75 -2.30
N LYS A 212 -1.09 -15.61 -2.74
CA LYS A 212 -0.77 -17.01 -3.07
C LYS A 212 -1.53 -17.48 -4.31
N PRO A 213 -0.91 -18.34 -5.15
CA PRO A 213 -1.65 -19.07 -6.16
C PRO A 213 -2.59 -20.09 -5.48
N VAL A 214 -3.79 -20.24 -6.03
CA VAL A 214 -4.80 -21.18 -5.53
C VAL A 214 -5.30 -22.10 -6.64
N SER A 215 -5.76 -23.30 -6.24
CA SER A 215 -6.33 -24.25 -7.19
C SER A 215 -7.80 -23.94 -7.49
N THR A 216 -8.30 -24.52 -8.58
CA THR A 216 -9.71 -24.50 -8.96
C THR A 216 -10.62 -24.98 -7.83
N GLU A 217 -10.25 -26.09 -7.18
CA GLU A 217 -11.02 -26.69 -6.09
C GLU A 217 -11.14 -25.74 -4.92
N ALA A 218 -10.06 -25.04 -4.56
CA ALA A 218 -10.07 -24.06 -3.48
C ALA A 218 -11.02 -22.88 -3.77
N ILE A 219 -11.10 -22.44 -5.04
CA ILE A 219 -12.02 -21.38 -5.44
C ILE A 219 -13.47 -21.84 -5.37
N ILE A 220 -13.75 -23.06 -5.87
CA ILE A 220 -15.09 -23.65 -5.81
C ILE A 220 -15.55 -23.85 -4.36
N GLU A 221 -14.65 -24.34 -3.49
CA GLU A 221 -14.94 -24.52 -2.06
C GLU A 221 -15.19 -23.17 -1.35
N ALA A 222 -14.44 -22.15 -1.70
CA ALA A 222 -14.57 -20.80 -1.13
C ALA A 222 -15.91 -20.14 -1.49
N LYS A 223 -16.58 -20.53 -2.56
CA LYS A 223 -17.91 -20.05 -3.01
C LYS A 223 -18.02 -18.50 -2.94
N PRO A 224 -17.24 -17.75 -3.70
CA PRO A 224 -17.38 -16.30 -3.75
C PRO A 224 -18.68 -15.89 -4.44
N ASP A 225 -19.37 -14.86 -3.92
CA ASP A 225 -20.48 -14.20 -4.62
C ASP A 225 -19.97 -13.31 -5.75
N PHE A 226 -18.76 -12.71 -5.54
CA PHE A 226 -18.11 -11.81 -6.49
C PHE A 226 -16.62 -12.07 -6.58
N ILE A 227 -16.09 -11.90 -7.79
CA ILE A 227 -14.65 -11.91 -8.06
C ILE A 227 -14.25 -10.51 -8.52
N LEU A 228 -13.36 -9.89 -7.77
CA LEU A 228 -12.67 -8.68 -8.19
C LEU A 228 -11.36 -9.08 -8.88
N ILE A 229 -11.04 -8.42 -9.97
CA ILE A 229 -9.78 -8.63 -10.68
C ILE A 229 -9.15 -7.29 -11.05
N SER A 230 -7.83 -7.18 -10.87
CA SER A 230 -7.10 -6.03 -11.34
C SER A 230 -7.05 -5.99 -12.88
N ASN A 231 -6.87 -4.80 -13.47
CA ASN A 231 -6.65 -4.68 -14.92
C ASN A 231 -5.44 -5.50 -15.38
N ARG A 232 -4.38 -5.55 -14.57
CA ARG A 232 -3.21 -6.41 -14.79
C ARG A 232 -3.59 -7.89 -14.82
N GLY A 233 -4.42 -8.33 -13.89
CA GLY A 233 -4.93 -9.71 -13.86
C GLY A 233 -5.80 -10.00 -15.08
N LEU A 234 -6.69 -9.07 -15.43
CA LEU A 234 -7.59 -9.23 -16.59
C LEU A 234 -6.82 -9.30 -17.91
N SER A 235 -5.68 -8.62 -18.05
CA SER A 235 -4.86 -8.64 -19.27
C SER A 235 -4.44 -10.04 -19.70
N SER A 236 -4.25 -10.95 -18.73
CA SER A 236 -3.93 -12.37 -18.97
C SER A 236 -5.07 -13.13 -19.66
N TYR A 237 -6.32 -12.66 -19.50
CA TYR A 237 -7.53 -13.26 -20.08
C TYR A 237 -8.07 -12.49 -21.28
N LYS A 238 -7.56 -11.28 -21.54
CA LYS A 238 -7.96 -10.32 -22.56
C LYS A 238 -9.35 -9.71 -22.31
N THR A 239 -10.35 -10.49 -21.92
CA THR A 239 -11.73 -10.02 -21.67
C THR A 239 -12.34 -10.71 -20.45
N VAL A 240 -13.38 -10.10 -19.88
CA VAL A 240 -14.15 -10.66 -18.75
C VAL A 240 -14.83 -11.97 -19.16
N GLU A 241 -15.32 -12.07 -20.40
CA GLU A 241 -15.96 -13.27 -20.94
C GLU A 241 -14.99 -14.45 -21.02
N ASN A 242 -13.73 -14.21 -21.35
CA ASN A 242 -12.70 -15.25 -21.36
C ASN A 242 -12.31 -15.66 -19.95
N LEU A 243 -12.28 -14.73 -19.01
CA LEU A 243 -12.09 -15.01 -17.59
C LEU A 243 -13.22 -15.91 -17.08
N ALA A 244 -14.48 -15.57 -17.33
CA ALA A 244 -15.65 -16.31 -16.89
C ALA A 244 -15.74 -17.75 -17.45
N LYS A 245 -15.00 -18.03 -18.53
CA LYS A 245 -14.92 -19.38 -19.14
C LYS A 245 -13.81 -20.25 -18.51
N GLN A 246 -13.07 -19.72 -17.54
CA GLN A 246 -12.04 -20.54 -16.89
C GLN A 246 -12.70 -21.61 -16.02
N PRO A 247 -12.23 -22.89 -16.09
CA PRO A 247 -12.80 -23.99 -15.30
C PRO A 247 -12.86 -23.70 -13.80
N SER A 248 -11.93 -22.90 -13.30
CA SER A 248 -11.88 -22.48 -11.90
C SER A 248 -12.98 -21.49 -11.48
N LEU A 249 -13.71 -20.91 -12.44
CA LEU A 249 -14.72 -19.87 -12.19
C LEU A 249 -16.12 -20.29 -12.69
N MET A 250 -16.25 -21.48 -13.25
CA MET A 250 -17.52 -22.11 -13.63
C MET A 250 -18.00 -23.01 -12.51
#